data_0eb3eb2a653de94d15e2b1ac8f24afd3
#
_entry.id   0eb3eb2a653de94d15e2b1ac8f24afd3
#
_cell.length_a   1.000
_cell.length_b   1.000
_cell.length_c   1.000
_cell.angle_alpha   90.00
_cell.angle_beta   90.00
_cell.angle_gamma   90.00
#
_symmetry.space_group_name_H-M   'P 1'
#
loop_
_entity.id
_entity.type
_entity.pdbx_description
1 polymer ?
#
loop_
_entity_poly.entity_id
_entity_poly.type
_entity_poly.pdbx_seq_one_letter_code
_entity_poly.pdbx_strand_id
1 'polypeptide(L)'
;IYINEQTEKDKLDEFTSRMKTCRILVNTPSSHGGLGDLYNFKLTPSLTLGCGSWGGNSVSENVGVKHLLNIKTVAERRENMLWFRAPEKVYIKKGCLPVALDELKTVMGKKKAFIVTDSFLYNNGYTKPITDKLDEMGIEHATFADVAPDPTLQCALAGTEQMRAFAPDVIIAIGGGSAMDAAKIMWVLYEHPEADFMDMAMR
;
A
#
# COMPACT_ATOMS: atom_id res chain seq x y z
N ILE A 1 9.97 25.63 3.24
CA ILE A 1 9.47 26.65 4.16
C ILE A 1 8.68 26.01 5.29
N TYR A 2 8.86 26.48 6.53
CA TYR A 2 8.06 26.13 7.70
C TYR A 2 7.29 27.36 8.16
N ILE A 3 5.96 27.24 8.23
CA ILE A 3 5.04 28.34 8.56
C ILE A 3 3.84 27.82 9.34
N ASN A 4 3.09 28.72 9.97
CA ASN A 4 1.76 28.42 10.48
C ASN A 4 0.74 28.59 9.34
N GLU A 5 0.23 27.49 8.79
CA GLU A 5 -0.67 27.50 7.63
C GLU A 5 -2.01 28.18 7.89
N GLN A 6 -2.45 28.26 9.16
CA GLN A 6 -3.71 28.91 9.53
C GLN A 6 -3.60 30.43 9.61
N THR A 7 -2.45 30.95 10.04
CA THR A 7 -2.29 32.40 10.33
C THR A 7 -1.37 33.11 9.37
N GLU A 8 -0.59 32.39 8.53
CA GLU A 8 0.47 32.97 7.71
C GLU A 8 0.32 32.66 6.21
N LYS A 9 -0.91 32.45 5.76
CA LYS A 9 -1.18 32.14 4.35
C LYS A 9 -0.68 33.22 3.39
N ASP A 10 -0.85 34.50 3.75
CA ASP A 10 -0.38 35.62 2.92
C ASP A 10 1.14 35.60 2.73
N LYS A 11 1.89 35.19 3.76
CA LYS A 11 3.35 35.00 3.67
C LYS A 11 3.73 33.85 2.76
N LEU A 12 2.94 32.77 2.78
CA LEU A 12 3.14 31.66 1.86
C LEU A 12 2.94 32.11 0.42
N ASP A 13 1.86 32.82 0.14
CA ASP A 13 1.52 33.32 -1.20
C ASP A 13 2.59 34.27 -1.71
N GLU A 14 3.07 35.20 -0.87
CA GLU A 14 4.18 36.09 -1.21
C GLU A 14 5.46 35.28 -1.49
N PHE A 15 5.84 34.34 -0.62
CA PHE A 15 7.03 33.50 -0.80
C PHE A 15 6.96 32.71 -2.10
N THR A 16 5.84 32.02 -2.35
CA THR A 16 5.66 31.20 -3.54
C THR A 16 5.69 32.00 -4.84
N SER A 17 5.20 33.23 -4.81
CA SER A 17 5.22 34.15 -5.98
C SER A 17 6.63 34.65 -6.31
N ARG A 18 7.47 34.89 -5.30
CA ARG A 18 8.83 35.47 -5.49
C ARG A 18 9.91 34.41 -5.76
N MET A 19 9.75 33.20 -5.27
CA MET A 19 10.78 32.16 -5.40
C MET A 19 10.87 31.61 -6.83
N LYS A 20 12.07 31.64 -7.40
CA LYS A 20 12.38 31.08 -8.73
C LYS A 20 12.69 29.61 -8.64
N THR A 21 11.70 28.81 -8.36
CA THR A 21 11.81 27.36 -8.24
C THR A 21 10.56 26.66 -8.77
N CYS A 22 10.70 25.44 -9.28
CA CYS A 22 9.59 24.64 -9.78
C CYS A 22 8.83 23.88 -8.68
N ARG A 23 9.39 23.78 -7.46
CA ARG A 23 8.77 23.06 -6.34
C ARG A 23 9.03 23.77 -5.02
N ILE A 24 7.99 23.96 -4.25
CA ILE A 24 8.04 24.53 -2.90
C ILE A 24 7.34 23.55 -1.96
N LEU A 25 8.02 23.18 -0.88
CA LEU A 25 7.51 22.28 0.14
C LEU A 25 7.17 23.07 1.39
N VAL A 26 5.97 22.85 1.91
CA VAL A 26 5.45 23.53 3.10
C VAL A 26 5.43 22.52 4.25
N ASN A 27 5.99 22.90 5.39
CA ASN A 27 6.02 22.13 6.63
C ASN A 27 6.53 20.69 6.48
N THR A 28 7.45 20.48 5.55
CA THR A 28 7.95 19.17 5.18
C THR A 28 9.46 19.23 4.89
N PRO A 29 10.23 18.22 5.31
CA PRO A 29 11.63 18.11 4.94
C PRO A 29 11.83 18.07 3.41
N SER A 30 12.81 18.79 2.91
CA SER A 30 13.10 18.86 1.46
C SER A 30 13.43 17.48 0.84
N SER A 31 14.03 16.58 1.61
CA SER A 31 14.31 15.20 1.19
C SER A 31 13.04 14.42 0.81
N HIS A 32 11.96 14.62 1.53
CA HIS A 32 10.69 13.94 1.25
C HIS A 32 10.07 14.42 -0.06
N GLY A 33 10.05 15.72 -0.28
CA GLY A 33 9.50 16.28 -1.51
C GLY A 33 10.42 16.16 -2.73
N GLY A 34 11.74 15.98 -2.51
CA GLY A 34 12.70 15.73 -3.58
C GLY A 34 12.48 14.40 -4.27
N LEU A 35 12.13 13.36 -3.52
CA LEU A 35 11.85 12.01 -4.04
C LEU A 35 10.44 11.88 -4.66
N GLY A 36 9.53 12.83 -4.42
CA GLY A 36 8.17 12.82 -4.98
C GLY A 36 7.18 12.03 -4.12
N ASP A 37 6.37 11.19 -4.74
CA ASP A 37 5.11 10.64 -4.21
C ASP A 37 5.24 9.59 -3.09
N LEU A 38 6.40 9.43 -2.50
CA LEU A 38 6.59 8.48 -1.39
C LEU A 38 5.90 8.91 -0.08
N TYR A 39 5.45 10.17 0.02
CA TYR A 39 4.96 10.77 1.27
C TYR A 39 3.70 11.62 1.09
N ASN A 40 2.69 11.14 0.41
CA ASN A 40 1.37 11.79 0.26
C ASN A 40 1.36 13.14 -0.48
N PHE A 41 2.34 13.42 -1.34
CA PHE A 41 2.38 14.68 -2.08
C PHE A 41 1.73 14.63 -3.45
N LYS A 42 1.38 13.47 -3.98
CA LYS A 42 0.93 13.28 -5.37
C LYS A 42 1.88 13.92 -6.41
N LEU A 43 3.17 13.96 -6.09
CA LEU A 43 4.21 14.44 -6.98
C LEU A 43 4.88 13.25 -7.67
N THR A 44 5.06 13.33 -8.98
CA THR A 44 5.81 12.29 -9.72
C THR A 44 7.22 12.15 -9.14
N PRO A 45 7.69 10.93 -8.83
CA PRO A 45 9.05 10.67 -8.38
C PRO A 45 10.07 11.24 -9.37
N SER A 46 11.13 11.86 -8.88
CA SER A 46 12.16 12.48 -9.72
C SER A 46 13.55 12.17 -9.16
N LEU A 47 14.46 11.75 -10.03
CA LEU A 47 15.89 11.64 -9.69
C LEU A 47 16.59 12.99 -9.75
N THR A 48 16.09 13.90 -10.62
CA THR A 48 16.60 15.26 -10.77
C THR A 48 15.43 16.23 -10.89
N LEU A 49 15.56 17.39 -10.28
CA LEU A 49 14.60 18.48 -10.36
C LEU A 49 15.25 19.69 -11.03
N GLY A 50 14.68 20.12 -12.14
CA GLY A 50 15.08 21.35 -12.80
C GLY A 50 14.28 22.55 -12.30
N CYS A 51 14.80 23.77 -12.55
CA CYS A 51 14.08 25.01 -12.28
C CYS A 51 13.22 25.48 -13.47
N GLY A 52 13.03 24.64 -14.48
CA GLY A 52 12.36 25.03 -15.72
C GLY A 52 13.13 26.10 -16.46
N SER A 53 12.44 27.05 -17.10
CA SER A 53 13.08 28.15 -17.83
C SER A 53 13.93 29.09 -16.95
N TRP A 54 13.70 29.13 -15.65
CA TRP A 54 14.57 29.87 -14.71
C TRP A 54 15.97 29.26 -14.59
N GLY A 55 16.09 27.94 -14.79
CA GLY A 55 17.35 27.21 -14.74
C GLY A 55 18.01 26.99 -16.11
N GLY A 56 17.41 27.52 -17.18
CA GLY A 56 17.90 27.31 -18.55
C GLY A 56 17.74 25.86 -19.05
N ASN A 57 16.82 25.09 -18.48
CA ASN A 57 16.57 23.71 -18.87
C ASN A 57 15.86 23.63 -20.21
N SER A 58 16.32 22.76 -21.08
CA SER A 58 15.63 22.42 -22.33
C SER A 58 14.54 21.38 -22.08
N VAL A 59 13.56 21.34 -22.97
CA VAL A 59 12.53 20.31 -22.99
C VAL A 59 12.93 19.14 -23.91
N SER A 60 12.57 17.92 -23.52
CA SER A 60 12.85 16.72 -24.32
C SER A 60 11.65 16.23 -25.14
N GLU A 61 10.60 17.02 -25.22
CA GLU A 61 9.35 16.72 -25.91
C GLU A 61 8.97 17.82 -26.91
N ASN A 62 7.95 17.59 -27.74
CA ASN A 62 7.44 18.62 -28.68
C ASN A 62 7.06 19.89 -27.95
N VAL A 63 7.55 21.03 -28.41
CA VAL A 63 7.27 22.33 -27.81
C VAL A 63 5.82 22.72 -28.08
N GLY A 64 5.05 22.95 -27.02
CA GLY A 64 3.67 23.43 -27.07
C GLY A 64 3.46 24.56 -26.05
N VAL A 65 2.23 25.03 -25.93
CA VAL A 65 1.88 26.14 -25.02
C VAL A 65 2.33 25.88 -23.58
N LYS A 66 2.28 24.63 -23.10
CA LYS A 66 2.75 24.23 -21.76
C LYS A 66 4.23 24.56 -21.51
N HIS A 67 5.05 24.59 -22.56
CA HIS A 67 6.49 24.89 -22.44
C HIS A 67 6.82 26.37 -22.32
N LEU A 68 5.83 27.22 -22.60
CA LEU A 68 5.91 28.66 -22.39
C LEU A 68 5.50 29.07 -20.98
N LEU A 69 4.98 28.13 -20.19
CA LEU A 69 4.56 28.34 -18.82
C LEU A 69 5.61 27.84 -17.84
N ASN A 70 6.00 28.69 -16.90
CA ASN A 70 6.75 28.25 -15.72
C ASN A 70 5.78 27.72 -14.67
N ILE A 71 5.59 26.42 -14.65
CA ILE A 71 4.73 25.77 -13.68
C ILE A 71 5.47 25.67 -12.35
N LYS A 72 4.90 26.25 -11.32
CA LYS A 72 5.39 26.15 -9.94
C LYS A 72 4.45 25.26 -9.13
N THR A 73 4.97 24.20 -8.58
CA THR A 73 4.21 23.32 -7.70
C THR A 73 4.41 23.74 -6.25
N VAL A 74 3.32 24.02 -5.56
CA VAL A 74 3.28 24.22 -4.11
C VAL A 74 2.71 22.95 -3.48
N ALA A 75 3.48 22.30 -2.64
CA ALA A 75 3.04 21.08 -1.97
C ALA A 75 2.88 21.36 -0.47
N GLU A 76 1.67 21.22 0.01
CA GLU A 76 1.29 21.32 1.41
C GLU A 76 1.08 19.92 1.98
N ARG A 77 1.52 19.71 3.22
CA ARG A 77 1.29 18.47 3.92
C ARG A 77 -0.20 18.31 4.22
N ARG A 78 -0.77 17.17 3.89
CA ARG A 78 -2.08 16.78 4.41
C ARG A 78 -1.91 16.04 5.72
N GLU A 79 -2.61 16.49 6.75
CA GLU A 79 -2.71 15.75 8.00
C GLU A 79 -3.68 14.60 7.82
N ASN A 80 -3.19 13.44 7.45
CA ASN A 80 -4.07 12.30 7.29
C ASN A 80 -3.67 11.10 8.14
N MET A 81 -2.51 11.07 8.78
CA MET A 81 -2.22 9.96 9.68
C MET A 81 -1.10 10.31 10.67
N LEU A 82 -1.47 10.46 11.92
CA LEU A 82 -0.56 10.73 13.03
C LEU A 82 -0.28 9.48 13.88
N TRP A 83 -0.70 8.29 13.41
CA TRP A 83 -0.48 7.05 14.16
C TRP A 83 0.09 5.95 13.25
N PHE A 84 0.92 5.12 13.85
CA PHE A 84 1.48 3.92 13.23
C PHE A 84 1.04 2.70 14.03
N ARG A 85 0.49 1.69 13.36
CA ARG A 85 0.13 0.42 13.96
C ARG A 85 1.06 -0.67 13.43
N ALA A 86 1.88 -1.22 14.31
CA ALA A 86 2.65 -2.43 14.02
C ALA A 86 1.82 -3.69 14.27
N PRO A 87 2.15 -4.82 13.64
CA PRO A 87 1.58 -6.11 14.03
C PRO A 87 1.82 -6.37 15.50
N GLU A 88 0.84 -6.96 16.18
CA GLU A 88 0.93 -7.30 17.60
C GLU A 88 2.07 -8.28 17.89
N LYS A 89 2.33 -9.19 16.93
CA LYS A 89 3.42 -10.16 17.01
C LYS A 89 4.12 -10.30 15.67
N VAL A 90 5.45 -10.42 15.72
CA VAL A 90 6.31 -10.72 14.57
C VAL A 90 7.25 -11.85 14.95
N TYR A 91 7.21 -12.95 14.19
CA TYR A 91 8.10 -14.10 14.37
C TYR A 91 9.23 -14.06 13.34
N ILE A 92 10.46 -13.95 13.80
CA ILE A 92 11.65 -13.86 12.92
C ILE A 92 12.67 -14.92 13.36
N LYS A 93 12.55 -16.13 12.87
CA LYS A 93 13.55 -17.19 13.07
C LYS A 93 13.27 -18.35 12.13
N LYS A 94 14.31 -19.03 11.64
CA LYS A 94 14.14 -20.31 10.94
C LYS A 94 13.39 -21.30 11.86
N GLY A 95 12.29 -21.87 11.37
CA GLY A 95 11.47 -22.83 12.13
C GLY A 95 10.43 -22.21 13.07
N CYS A 96 10.17 -20.89 13.01
CA CYS A 96 9.12 -20.26 13.83
C CYS A 96 7.70 -20.48 13.30
N LEU A 97 7.53 -20.92 12.04
CA LEU A 97 6.22 -21.06 11.42
C LEU A 97 5.27 -21.98 12.21
N PRO A 98 5.67 -23.20 12.65
CA PRO A 98 4.78 -24.04 13.45
C PRO A 98 4.31 -23.38 14.74
N VAL A 99 5.20 -22.62 15.41
CA VAL A 99 4.86 -21.90 16.65
C VAL A 99 3.84 -20.81 16.39
N ALA A 100 3.99 -20.06 15.29
CA ALA A 100 3.03 -19.03 14.90
C ALA A 100 1.66 -19.64 14.54
N LEU A 101 1.64 -20.81 13.88
CA LEU A 101 0.40 -21.49 13.53
C LEU A 101 -0.30 -22.10 14.75
N ASP A 102 0.44 -22.62 15.75
CA ASP A 102 -0.14 -23.14 16.99
C ASP A 102 -1.02 -22.12 17.72
N GLU A 103 -0.71 -20.81 17.60
CA GLU A 103 -1.52 -19.77 18.20
C GLU A 103 -2.93 -19.66 17.60
N LEU A 104 -3.11 -20.06 16.35
CA LEU A 104 -4.44 -20.06 15.71
C LEU A 104 -5.43 -20.91 16.51
N LYS A 105 -4.98 -22.06 17.01
CA LYS A 105 -5.82 -22.95 17.83
C LYS A 105 -5.76 -22.61 19.31
N THR A 106 -4.56 -22.45 19.86
CA THR A 106 -4.36 -22.37 21.32
C THR A 106 -4.73 -21.03 21.91
N VAL A 107 -4.55 -19.94 21.18
CA VAL A 107 -4.81 -18.57 21.63
C VAL A 107 -6.07 -18.01 20.98
N MET A 108 -6.23 -18.20 19.67
CA MET A 108 -7.30 -17.56 18.90
C MET A 108 -8.54 -18.45 18.73
N GLY A 109 -8.44 -19.77 19.01
CA GLY A 109 -9.54 -20.71 18.91
C GLY A 109 -10.10 -20.90 17.51
N LYS A 110 -9.27 -20.69 16.47
CA LYS A 110 -9.69 -20.74 15.06
C LYS A 110 -9.93 -22.18 14.60
N LYS A 111 -10.87 -22.35 13.67
CA LYS A 111 -11.33 -23.65 13.19
C LYS A 111 -11.26 -23.79 11.67
N LYS A 112 -11.32 -22.69 10.92
CA LYS A 112 -11.39 -22.69 9.45
C LYS A 112 -10.46 -21.63 8.87
N ALA A 113 -9.37 -22.06 8.23
CA ALA A 113 -8.36 -21.17 7.67
C ALA A 113 -8.49 -21.06 6.13
N PHE A 114 -8.51 -19.83 5.62
CA PHE A 114 -8.44 -19.58 4.19
C PHE A 114 -7.04 -19.11 3.82
N ILE A 115 -6.35 -19.87 2.98
CA ILE A 115 -4.97 -19.62 2.58
C ILE A 115 -4.98 -18.87 1.24
N VAL A 116 -4.28 -17.74 1.17
CA VAL A 116 -4.14 -16.92 -0.04
C VAL A 116 -2.67 -16.90 -0.46
N THR A 117 -2.40 -17.32 -1.71
CA THR A 117 -1.04 -17.41 -2.24
C THR A 117 -1.03 -17.26 -3.77
N ASP A 118 0.14 -17.28 -4.37
CA ASP A 118 0.32 -17.38 -5.81
C ASP A 118 0.52 -18.84 -6.27
N SER A 119 0.34 -19.04 -7.58
CA SER A 119 0.46 -20.37 -8.19
C SER A 119 1.87 -20.96 -8.11
N PHE A 120 2.92 -20.11 -8.09
CA PHE A 120 4.29 -20.59 -7.98
C PHE A 120 4.54 -21.22 -6.60
N LEU A 121 4.20 -20.50 -5.54
CA LEU A 121 4.38 -21.01 -4.18
C LEU A 121 3.53 -22.27 -3.92
N TYR A 122 2.31 -22.26 -4.43
CA TYR A 122 1.41 -23.41 -4.30
C TYR A 122 1.96 -24.65 -5.01
N ASN A 123 2.29 -24.52 -6.30
CA ASN A 123 2.75 -25.65 -7.12
C ASN A 123 4.11 -26.20 -6.68
N ASN A 124 4.95 -25.38 -6.06
CA ASN A 124 6.25 -25.81 -5.53
C ASN A 124 6.17 -26.29 -4.07
N GLY A 125 4.98 -26.43 -3.50
CA GLY A 125 4.76 -27.03 -2.19
C GLY A 125 5.10 -26.15 -0.98
N TYR A 126 5.31 -24.82 -1.18
CA TYR A 126 5.59 -23.91 -0.06
C TYR A 126 4.42 -23.75 0.91
N THR A 127 3.20 -24.06 0.48
CA THR A 127 2.00 -24.10 1.34
C THR A 127 1.91 -25.35 2.19
N LYS A 128 2.57 -26.43 1.78
CA LYS A 128 2.45 -27.74 2.42
C LYS A 128 2.77 -27.74 3.92
N PRO A 129 3.84 -27.10 4.41
CA PRO A 129 4.11 -27.06 5.85
C PRO A 129 2.99 -26.38 6.67
N ILE A 130 2.20 -25.52 6.03
CA ILE A 130 1.08 -24.83 6.68
C ILE A 130 -0.14 -25.75 6.67
N THR A 131 -0.49 -26.33 5.52
CA THR A 131 -1.63 -27.27 5.44
C THR A 131 -1.44 -28.49 6.32
N ASP A 132 -0.25 -29.10 6.31
CA ASP A 132 0.06 -30.24 7.17
C ASP A 132 -0.10 -29.88 8.67
N LYS A 133 0.31 -28.66 9.05
CA LYS A 133 0.16 -28.19 10.44
C LYS A 133 -1.30 -27.90 10.80
N LEU A 134 -2.07 -27.33 9.87
CA LEU A 134 -3.51 -27.10 10.07
C LEU A 134 -4.26 -28.44 10.22
N ASP A 135 -3.92 -29.43 9.41
CA ASP A 135 -4.48 -30.82 9.51
C ASP A 135 -4.15 -31.45 10.87
N GLU A 136 -2.89 -31.35 11.32
CA GLU A 136 -2.46 -31.81 12.65
C GLU A 136 -3.30 -31.20 13.78
N MET A 137 -3.61 -29.91 13.62
CA MET A 137 -4.43 -29.15 14.59
C MET A 137 -5.93 -29.42 14.44
N GLY A 138 -6.39 -30.10 13.38
CA GLY A 138 -7.80 -30.25 13.06
C GLY A 138 -8.50 -28.96 12.67
N ILE A 139 -7.78 -28.05 12.01
CA ILE A 139 -8.31 -26.81 11.44
C ILE A 139 -8.63 -27.08 9.97
N GLU A 140 -9.90 -26.95 9.59
CA GLU A 140 -10.31 -27.03 8.20
C GLU A 140 -9.64 -25.92 7.39
N HIS A 141 -9.21 -26.23 6.15
CA HIS A 141 -8.59 -25.20 5.33
C HIS A 141 -8.99 -25.27 3.85
N ALA A 142 -8.99 -24.14 3.19
CA ALA A 142 -9.11 -24.00 1.74
C ALA A 142 -8.03 -23.04 1.23
N THR A 143 -7.60 -23.22 -0.02
CA THR A 143 -6.54 -22.42 -0.60
C THR A 143 -6.98 -21.75 -1.89
N PHE A 144 -6.76 -20.45 -1.98
CA PHE A 144 -6.82 -19.67 -3.20
C PHE A 144 -5.37 -19.42 -3.68
N ALA A 145 -5.01 -20.01 -4.82
CA ALA A 145 -3.64 -20.02 -5.33
C ALA A 145 -3.44 -19.20 -6.63
N ASP A 146 -4.43 -18.41 -7.03
CA ASP A 146 -4.44 -17.72 -8.32
C ASP A 146 -4.08 -16.22 -8.21
N VAL A 147 -3.34 -15.83 -7.15
CA VAL A 147 -2.88 -14.46 -7.06
C VAL A 147 -1.79 -14.19 -8.08
N ALA A 148 -2.07 -13.28 -9.02
CA ALA A 148 -1.10 -12.81 -10.00
C ALA A 148 -0.19 -11.72 -9.39
N PRO A 149 1.01 -11.49 -9.96
CA PRO A 149 1.75 -10.25 -9.71
C PRO A 149 0.86 -9.03 -10.01
N ASP A 150 0.87 -8.02 -9.15
CA ASP A 150 -0.02 -6.85 -9.23
C ASP A 150 -1.51 -7.29 -9.31
N PRO A 151 -2.07 -7.80 -8.22
CA PRO A 151 -3.38 -8.43 -8.23
C PRO A 151 -4.47 -7.45 -8.64
N THR A 152 -5.32 -7.88 -9.59
CA THR A 152 -6.46 -7.10 -10.06
C THR A 152 -7.65 -7.21 -9.09
N LEU A 153 -8.59 -6.27 -9.19
CA LEU A 153 -9.85 -6.36 -8.44
C LEU A 153 -10.62 -7.64 -8.76
N GLN A 154 -10.59 -8.10 -10.03
CA GLN A 154 -11.23 -9.36 -10.43
C GLN A 154 -10.64 -10.57 -9.71
N CYS A 155 -9.31 -10.59 -9.52
CA CYS A 155 -8.65 -11.65 -8.74
C CYS A 155 -9.14 -11.63 -7.28
N ALA A 156 -9.21 -10.46 -6.67
CA ALA A 156 -9.71 -10.31 -5.30
C ALA A 156 -11.19 -10.72 -5.17
N LEU A 157 -12.04 -10.35 -6.12
CA LEU A 157 -13.45 -10.75 -6.15
C LEU A 157 -13.60 -12.27 -6.26
N ALA A 158 -12.85 -12.93 -7.15
CA ALA A 158 -12.90 -14.39 -7.32
C ALA A 158 -12.48 -15.11 -6.02
N GLY A 159 -11.42 -14.64 -5.36
CA GLY A 159 -10.99 -15.17 -4.06
C GLY A 159 -12.03 -14.92 -2.95
N THR A 160 -12.68 -13.76 -2.97
CA THR A 160 -13.74 -13.43 -2.01
C THR A 160 -14.95 -14.35 -2.16
N GLU A 161 -15.34 -14.71 -3.38
CA GLU A 161 -16.42 -15.68 -3.61
C GLU A 161 -16.09 -17.07 -3.05
N GLN A 162 -14.88 -17.55 -3.29
CA GLN A 162 -14.42 -18.81 -2.69
C GLN A 162 -14.38 -18.72 -1.16
N MET A 163 -13.93 -17.60 -0.62
CA MET A 163 -13.91 -17.34 0.81
C MET A 163 -15.33 -17.38 1.41
N ARG A 164 -16.31 -16.77 0.74
CA ARG A 164 -17.72 -16.80 1.19
C ARG A 164 -18.29 -18.22 1.19
N ALA A 165 -17.99 -18.99 0.17
CA ALA A 165 -18.44 -20.38 0.10
C ALA A 165 -17.83 -21.26 1.20
N PHE A 166 -16.58 -21.02 1.57
CA PHE A 166 -15.88 -21.75 2.62
C PHE A 166 -16.21 -21.25 4.04
N ALA A 167 -16.51 -19.98 4.19
CA ALA A 167 -16.80 -19.29 5.46
C ALA A 167 -15.69 -19.46 6.52
N PRO A 168 -14.47 -18.93 6.27
CA PRO A 168 -13.35 -19.04 7.20
C PRO A 168 -13.52 -18.12 8.41
N ASP A 169 -12.77 -18.42 9.47
CA ASP A 169 -12.63 -17.54 10.64
C ASP A 169 -11.20 -17.00 10.81
N VAL A 170 -10.30 -17.36 9.90
CA VAL A 170 -8.95 -16.79 9.79
C VAL A 170 -8.45 -16.84 8.35
N ILE A 171 -7.64 -15.86 7.96
CA ILE A 171 -6.97 -15.78 6.67
C ILE A 171 -5.47 -15.88 6.89
N ILE A 172 -4.80 -16.69 6.06
CA ILE A 172 -3.35 -16.85 6.05
C ILE A 172 -2.84 -16.45 4.67
N ALA A 173 -2.13 -15.34 4.57
CA ALA A 173 -1.47 -14.94 3.33
C ALA A 173 -0.03 -15.44 3.29
N ILE A 174 0.35 -16.10 2.19
CA ILE A 174 1.69 -16.63 1.97
C ILE A 174 2.25 -16.05 0.69
N GLY A 175 3.34 -15.31 0.80
CA GLY A 175 4.00 -14.73 -0.36
C GLY A 175 4.57 -13.35 -0.11
N GLY A 176 4.79 -12.63 -1.19
CA GLY A 176 5.20 -11.24 -1.18
C GLY A 176 4.02 -10.28 -1.03
N GLY A 177 4.25 -8.99 -1.38
CA GLY A 177 3.23 -7.94 -1.28
C GLY A 177 1.93 -8.30 -1.99
N SER A 178 2.00 -8.84 -3.21
CA SER A 178 0.81 -9.19 -4.00
C SER A 178 -0.14 -10.15 -3.29
N ALA A 179 0.38 -11.21 -2.69
CA ALA A 179 -0.45 -12.18 -1.94
C ALA A 179 -1.04 -11.55 -0.67
N MET A 180 -0.24 -10.75 0.05
CA MET A 180 -0.69 -10.07 1.26
C MET A 180 -1.74 -9.00 0.97
N ASP A 181 -1.57 -8.25 -0.10
CA ASP A 181 -2.51 -7.18 -0.48
C ASP A 181 -3.80 -7.77 -1.04
N ALA A 182 -3.74 -8.83 -1.88
CA ALA A 182 -4.91 -9.57 -2.31
C ALA A 182 -5.72 -10.11 -1.12
N ALA A 183 -5.05 -10.71 -0.14
CA ALA A 183 -5.70 -11.24 1.06
C ALA A 183 -6.41 -10.14 1.88
N LYS A 184 -5.81 -8.96 2.01
CA LYS A 184 -6.42 -7.81 2.70
C LYS A 184 -7.66 -7.32 1.97
N ILE A 185 -7.57 -7.19 0.63
CA ILE A 185 -8.73 -6.77 -0.18
C ILE A 185 -9.85 -7.80 -0.08
N MET A 186 -9.53 -9.10 -0.21
CA MET A 186 -10.49 -10.18 -0.03
C MET A 186 -11.16 -10.13 1.35
N TRP A 187 -10.37 -9.89 2.41
CA TRP A 187 -10.90 -9.76 3.76
C TRP A 187 -11.89 -8.59 3.88
N VAL A 188 -11.51 -7.41 3.38
CA VAL A 188 -12.40 -6.24 3.42
C VAL A 188 -13.71 -6.52 2.65
N LEU A 189 -13.62 -7.09 1.45
CA LEU A 189 -14.81 -7.42 0.65
C LEU A 189 -15.65 -8.56 1.26
N TYR A 190 -15.04 -9.42 2.04
CA TYR A 190 -15.73 -10.48 2.77
C TYR A 190 -16.54 -9.94 3.93
N GLU A 191 -15.95 -9.08 4.77
CA GLU A 191 -16.58 -8.48 5.95
C GLU A 191 -17.56 -7.34 5.56
N HIS A 192 -17.25 -6.63 4.47
CA HIS A 192 -17.97 -5.45 3.98
C HIS A 192 -18.36 -5.61 2.52
N PRO A 193 -19.39 -6.41 2.21
CA PRO A 193 -19.83 -6.64 0.83
C PRO A 193 -20.30 -5.37 0.11
N GLU A 194 -20.72 -4.38 0.88
CA GLU A 194 -21.18 -3.06 0.40
C GLU A 194 -20.04 -2.09 0.08
N ALA A 195 -18.79 -2.43 0.40
CA ALA A 195 -17.66 -1.52 0.25
C ALA A 195 -17.34 -1.26 -1.22
N ASP A 196 -17.23 0.01 -1.58
CA ASP A 196 -16.72 0.44 -2.88
C ASP A 196 -15.18 0.49 -2.83
N PHE A 197 -14.54 -0.32 -3.67
CA PHE A 197 -13.08 -0.38 -3.76
C PHE A 197 -12.47 0.99 -4.12
N MET A 198 -13.12 1.75 -5.00
CA MET A 198 -12.60 3.06 -5.42
C MET A 198 -12.66 4.08 -4.28
N ASP A 199 -13.71 4.05 -3.46
CA ASP A 199 -13.79 4.92 -2.27
C ASP A 199 -12.72 4.55 -1.24
N MET A 200 -12.46 3.27 -1.02
CA MET A 200 -11.39 2.81 -0.13
C MET A 200 -9.99 3.21 -0.61
N ALA A 201 -9.74 3.14 -1.92
CA ALA A 201 -8.43 3.47 -2.49
C ALA A 201 -8.13 4.99 -2.48
N MET A 202 -9.16 5.83 -2.32
CA MET A 202 -9.04 7.29 -2.34
C MET A 202 -8.99 7.93 -0.95
N ARG A 203 -9.19 7.14 0.11
CA ARG A 203 -9.11 7.58 1.52
C ARG A 203 -7.76 7.23 2.14
#